data_023307fcc2200ffe58e756ec0333be74
#
_entry.id   023307fcc2200ffe58e756ec0333be74
#
_cell.length_a   1.000
_cell.length_b   1.000
_cell.length_c   1.000
_cell.angle_alpha   90.00
_cell.angle_beta   90.00
_cell.angle_gamma   90.00
#
_symmetry.space_group_name_H-M   'P 1'
#
loop_
_entity.id
_entity.type
_entity.pdbx_description
1 polymer ?
#
loop_
_entity_poly.entity_id
_entity_poly.type
_entity_poly.pdbx_seq_one_letter_code
_entity_poly.pdbx_strand_id
1 'polypeptide(L)'
;MKKLVLSVLLIFTWVFIVASFQGFCEGKNGTIPFRMVGHLMTVLVKINDSPKEFNFVVDTGGATFVDKGVADELGLKQVGPQAKINTLHLPGFPIENVFCFTTFDFSHLKAVGVPIHGIIGSTLLERFKVIFDYRAGTIDLSEDTEGLDKPEKGILLKFRNHPVNNAPLVEMEINGKTVEAMIDTGQPYPLVLPIETFEQYGAGDFNGCLKSVGLMEKWPNTKVDYNYLARVKQVRMGGSTFPNFLCLFGDLPKVLSMPLVGSDFLSQFIIVINYPGDEMLVIPNEDFYLKDNLFSIGMNLDVSEKGEIVVEGIWEKSPAEKAGIKVGDRIVFFNSKKAGLGYLLEFQKALMDDTIKIISIEVIGAGKMKSVVLEKTLLF
;
A
#
# COMPACT_ATOMS: atom_id res chain seq x y z
N MET A 1 -32.60 -36.99 -30.74
CA MET A 1 -31.19 -36.76 -31.05
C MET A 1 -30.96 -35.27 -31.46
N LYS A 2 -31.23 -34.30 -30.60
CA LYS A 2 -31.00 -32.86 -30.84
C LYS A 2 -30.69 -32.09 -29.53
N LYS A 3 -30.00 -32.71 -28.55
CA LYS A 3 -29.61 -32.05 -27.30
C LYS A 3 -28.16 -32.33 -26.87
N LEU A 4 -27.30 -32.78 -27.81
CA LEU A 4 -25.92 -33.13 -27.48
C LEU A 4 -24.85 -32.36 -28.29
N VAL A 5 -25.22 -31.28 -28.95
CA VAL A 5 -24.27 -30.50 -29.79
C VAL A 5 -24.01 -29.08 -29.22
N LEU A 6 -24.72 -28.67 -28.18
CA LEU A 6 -24.59 -27.30 -27.63
C LEU A 6 -23.67 -27.19 -26.41
N SER A 7 -23.11 -28.30 -25.89
CA SER A 7 -22.25 -28.29 -24.71
C SER A 7 -20.74 -28.39 -25.01
N VAL A 8 -20.34 -28.43 -26.26
CA VAL A 8 -18.92 -28.53 -26.67
C VAL A 8 -18.35 -27.20 -27.18
N LEU A 9 -19.21 -26.21 -27.46
CA LEU A 9 -18.77 -24.91 -28.01
C LEU A 9 -18.46 -23.84 -26.92
N LEU A 10 -18.73 -24.11 -25.65
CA LEU A 10 -18.48 -23.16 -24.54
C LEU A 10 -17.19 -23.43 -23.78
N ILE A 11 -16.42 -24.47 -24.09
CA ILE A 11 -15.14 -24.80 -23.46
C ILE A 11 -13.94 -24.25 -24.25
N PHE A 12 -14.12 -23.80 -25.48
CA PHE A 12 -13.03 -23.32 -26.33
C PHE A 12 -12.79 -21.81 -26.32
N THR A 13 -13.63 -21.02 -25.68
CA THR A 13 -13.46 -19.55 -25.61
C THR A 13 -12.69 -19.05 -24.39
N TRP A 14 -12.37 -19.91 -23.43
CA TRP A 14 -11.59 -19.53 -22.23
C TRP A 14 -10.08 -19.76 -22.34
N VAL A 15 -9.63 -20.40 -23.41
CA VAL A 15 -8.19 -20.72 -23.59
C VAL A 15 -7.46 -19.66 -24.44
N PHE A 16 -8.16 -18.74 -25.10
CA PHE A 16 -7.54 -17.82 -26.06
C PHE A 16 -7.16 -16.43 -25.50
N ILE A 17 -7.52 -16.09 -24.26
CA ILE A 17 -7.10 -14.80 -23.66
C ILE A 17 -5.81 -14.93 -22.83
N VAL A 18 -5.46 -16.14 -22.39
CA VAL A 18 -4.18 -16.39 -21.69
C VAL A 18 -3.01 -16.62 -22.67
N ALA A 19 -3.30 -16.93 -23.93
CA ALA A 19 -2.28 -17.27 -24.93
C ALA A 19 -1.64 -16.07 -25.66
N SER A 20 -2.10 -14.83 -25.40
CA SER A 20 -1.53 -13.64 -26.07
C SER A 20 -0.35 -13.01 -25.32
N PHE A 21 0.02 -13.54 -24.14
CA PHE A 21 1.21 -13.13 -23.40
C PHE A 21 2.37 -14.14 -23.46
N GLN A 22 2.26 -15.22 -24.20
CA GLN A 22 3.34 -16.19 -24.42
C GLN A 22 4.18 -15.87 -25.66
N GLY A 23 4.84 -14.74 -25.64
CA GLY A 23 5.75 -14.35 -26.73
C GLY A 23 6.84 -13.45 -26.24
N PHE A 24 7.42 -13.72 -25.04
CA PHE A 24 8.54 -12.97 -24.53
C PHE A 24 9.75 -13.86 -24.25
N CYS A 25 10.85 -13.38 -24.73
CA CYS A 25 12.21 -13.90 -24.83
C CYS A 25 12.84 -14.52 -23.55
N GLU A 26 13.99 -15.16 -23.76
CA GLU A 26 14.89 -15.92 -22.89
C GLU A 26 15.47 -15.21 -21.65
N GLY A 27 14.84 -14.15 -21.10
CA GLY A 27 15.17 -13.58 -19.79
C GLY A 27 14.61 -14.45 -18.66
N LYS A 28 15.24 -14.42 -17.49
CA LYS A 28 14.66 -15.04 -16.30
C LYS A 28 13.34 -14.33 -15.96
N ASN A 29 12.27 -15.08 -15.89
CA ASN A 29 10.96 -14.62 -15.47
C ASN A 29 10.51 -15.40 -14.25
N GLY A 30 9.85 -14.73 -13.30
CA GLY A 30 9.31 -15.39 -12.12
C GLY A 30 8.02 -14.73 -11.65
N THR A 31 7.03 -15.58 -11.35
CA THR A 31 5.77 -15.19 -10.73
C THR A 31 5.82 -15.48 -9.24
N ILE A 32 5.67 -14.44 -8.42
CA ILE A 32 5.83 -14.47 -6.98
C ILE A 32 4.47 -14.23 -6.36
N PRO A 33 3.89 -15.19 -5.63
CA PRO A 33 2.66 -14.96 -4.89
C PRO A 33 2.90 -14.02 -3.72
N PHE A 34 2.00 -13.07 -3.50
CA PHE A 34 2.00 -12.20 -2.33
C PHE A 34 0.74 -12.36 -1.50
N ARG A 35 0.76 -11.85 -0.27
CA ARG A 35 -0.41 -11.74 0.60
C ARG A 35 -0.60 -10.29 1.02
N MET A 36 -1.84 -9.84 1.02
CA MET A 36 -2.17 -8.54 1.60
C MET A 36 -2.25 -8.65 3.12
N VAL A 37 -1.50 -7.80 3.80
CA VAL A 37 -1.57 -7.60 5.26
C VAL A 37 -1.91 -6.14 5.49
N GLY A 38 -3.18 -5.87 5.78
CA GLY A 38 -3.72 -4.52 5.62
C GLY A 38 -3.61 -4.07 4.16
N HIS A 39 -2.96 -2.95 3.93
CA HIS A 39 -2.67 -2.42 2.59
C HIS A 39 -1.33 -2.90 2.00
N LEU A 40 -0.52 -3.59 2.78
CA LEU A 40 0.84 -3.97 2.39
C LEU A 40 0.87 -5.31 1.64
N MET A 41 1.52 -5.34 0.49
CA MET A 41 1.88 -6.58 -0.20
C MET A 41 3.05 -7.23 0.53
N THR A 42 2.87 -8.45 1.02
CA THR A 42 3.92 -9.20 1.72
C THR A 42 4.29 -10.46 0.98
N VAL A 43 5.59 -10.74 0.92
CA VAL A 43 6.16 -11.95 0.32
C VAL A 43 7.05 -12.66 1.34
N LEU A 44 7.12 -13.99 1.27
CA LEU A 44 8.06 -14.77 2.06
C LEU A 44 9.36 -14.92 1.28
N VAL A 45 10.47 -14.59 1.92
CA VAL A 45 11.81 -14.68 1.33
C VAL A 45 12.74 -15.49 2.21
N LYS A 46 13.78 -16.10 1.60
CA LYS A 46 14.94 -16.62 2.33
C LYS A 46 16.18 -15.82 1.94
N ILE A 47 17.09 -15.64 2.89
CA ILE A 47 18.30 -14.84 2.70
C ILE A 47 19.49 -15.78 2.77
N ASN A 48 20.30 -15.81 1.71
CA ASN A 48 21.46 -16.68 1.57
C ASN A 48 21.08 -18.16 1.85
N ASP A 49 21.88 -18.86 2.63
CA ASP A 49 21.65 -20.26 2.99
C ASP A 49 20.76 -20.45 4.23
N SER A 50 20.13 -19.38 4.73
CA SER A 50 19.25 -19.47 5.90
C SER A 50 18.03 -20.33 5.60
N PRO A 51 17.70 -21.32 6.47
CA PRO A 51 16.48 -22.10 6.33
C PRO A 51 15.22 -21.31 6.73
N LYS A 52 15.40 -20.17 7.41
CA LYS A 52 14.30 -19.33 7.89
C LYS A 52 13.66 -18.55 6.75
N GLU A 53 12.35 -18.37 6.85
CA GLU A 53 11.58 -17.48 5.98
C GLU A 53 11.28 -16.16 6.72
N PHE A 54 11.35 -15.08 5.97
CA PHE A 54 11.17 -13.72 6.46
C PHE A 54 10.04 -13.05 5.67
N ASN A 55 9.14 -12.32 6.36
CA ASN A 55 8.12 -11.50 5.70
C ASN A 55 8.73 -10.19 5.23
N PHE A 56 8.72 -9.94 3.94
CA PHE A 56 9.13 -8.67 3.35
C PHE A 56 7.92 -7.97 2.72
N VAL A 57 7.86 -6.67 2.87
CA VAL A 57 6.91 -5.82 2.15
C VAL A 57 7.49 -5.50 0.78
N VAL A 58 6.64 -5.45 -0.25
CA VAL A 58 7.02 -4.93 -1.57
C VAL A 58 6.51 -3.50 -1.69
N ASP A 59 7.45 -2.57 -1.80
CA ASP A 59 7.20 -1.13 -1.65
C ASP A 59 8.00 -0.34 -2.68
N THR A 60 7.30 0.16 -3.71
CA THR A 60 7.91 0.95 -4.78
C THR A 60 8.29 2.37 -4.33
N GLY A 61 7.74 2.87 -3.23
CA GLY A 61 8.11 4.15 -2.62
C GLY A 61 9.35 4.08 -1.74
N GLY A 62 9.83 2.86 -1.42
CA GLY A 62 10.95 2.61 -0.52
C GLY A 62 12.23 2.17 -1.20
N ALA A 63 13.36 2.26 -0.47
CA ALA A 63 14.57 1.53 -0.79
C ALA A 63 14.47 0.09 -0.26
N THR A 64 15.43 -0.77 -0.64
CA THR A 64 15.49 -2.13 -0.11
C THR A 64 16.14 -2.13 1.28
N PHE A 65 15.43 -2.70 2.26
CA PHE A 65 15.84 -2.79 3.65
C PHE A 65 15.77 -4.22 4.18
N VAL A 66 16.66 -4.54 5.12
CA VAL A 66 16.55 -5.70 6.01
C VAL A 66 16.53 -5.19 7.44
N ASP A 67 15.64 -5.75 8.27
CA ASP A 67 15.61 -5.45 9.70
C ASP A 67 16.98 -5.63 10.34
N LYS A 68 17.36 -4.69 11.19
CA LYS A 68 18.67 -4.70 11.84
C LYS A 68 18.93 -5.99 12.60
N GLY A 69 17.95 -6.49 13.35
CA GLY A 69 18.09 -7.75 14.11
C GLY A 69 18.27 -8.95 13.21
N VAL A 70 17.57 -9.01 12.08
CA VAL A 70 17.73 -10.05 11.06
C VAL A 70 19.11 -9.97 10.40
N ALA A 71 19.55 -8.76 10.04
CA ALA A 71 20.88 -8.57 9.44
C ALA A 71 22.01 -8.99 10.39
N ASP A 72 21.90 -8.65 11.69
CA ASP A 72 22.86 -9.04 12.72
C ASP A 72 22.82 -10.58 12.95
N GLU A 73 21.62 -11.19 13.03
CA GLU A 73 21.45 -12.64 13.18
C GLU A 73 22.12 -13.42 12.03
N LEU A 74 21.95 -12.92 10.80
CA LEU A 74 22.48 -13.57 9.60
C LEU A 74 23.93 -13.19 9.28
N GLY A 75 24.53 -12.28 10.04
CA GLY A 75 25.89 -11.82 9.83
C GLY A 75 26.08 -11.19 8.44
N LEU A 76 25.14 -10.39 7.98
CA LEU A 76 25.20 -9.78 6.65
C LEU A 76 26.42 -8.85 6.54
N LYS A 77 27.23 -9.09 5.50
CA LYS A 77 28.47 -8.33 5.30
C LYS A 77 28.16 -6.90 4.88
N GLN A 78 28.66 -5.93 5.64
CA GLN A 78 28.55 -4.51 5.31
C GLN A 78 29.47 -4.15 4.13
N VAL A 79 28.94 -3.34 3.21
CA VAL A 79 29.63 -2.78 2.04
C VAL A 79 29.28 -1.29 1.98
N GLY A 80 30.10 -0.45 2.58
CA GLY A 80 29.78 0.97 2.76
C GLY A 80 28.55 1.16 3.66
N PRO A 81 27.55 1.99 3.24
CA PRO A 81 26.32 2.23 4.01
C PRO A 81 25.29 1.10 3.90
N GLN A 82 25.54 0.09 3.07
CA GLN A 82 24.64 -1.01 2.78
C GLN A 82 25.22 -2.34 3.22
N ALA A 83 24.37 -3.34 3.41
CA ALA A 83 24.76 -4.72 3.51
C ALA A 83 24.55 -5.45 2.18
N LYS A 84 25.31 -6.53 1.97
CA LYS A 84 25.17 -7.37 0.79
C LYS A 84 24.52 -8.71 1.18
N ILE A 85 23.47 -9.06 0.47
CA ILE A 85 22.85 -10.39 0.41
C ILE A 85 23.41 -11.06 -0.85
N ASN A 86 24.02 -12.26 -0.72
CA ASN A 86 24.52 -12.97 -1.88
C ASN A 86 23.35 -13.45 -2.76
N THR A 87 22.34 -14.08 -2.13
CA THR A 87 21.14 -14.55 -2.81
C THR A 87 19.92 -14.24 -1.96
N LEU A 88 18.96 -13.49 -2.51
CA LEU A 88 17.61 -13.30 -2.00
C LEU A 88 16.69 -14.28 -2.72
N HIS A 89 16.20 -15.30 -2.03
CA HIS A 89 15.32 -16.30 -2.61
C HIS A 89 13.86 -15.86 -2.48
N LEU A 90 13.28 -15.40 -3.56
CA LEU A 90 11.84 -15.30 -3.73
C LEU A 90 11.28 -16.65 -4.18
N PRO A 91 9.98 -16.96 -3.97
CA PRO A 91 9.40 -18.20 -4.45
C PRO A 91 9.63 -18.39 -5.97
N GLY A 92 10.45 -19.37 -6.33
CA GLY A 92 10.78 -19.66 -7.73
C GLY A 92 11.70 -18.67 -8.46
N PHE A 93 12.15 -17.59 -7.79
CA PHE A 93 12.96 -16.54 -8.42
C PHE A 93 14.10 -16.06 -7.50
N PRO A 94 15.27 -16.70 -7.53
CA PRO A 94 16.44 -16.24 -6.78
C PRO A 94 17.07 -15.00 -7.44
N ILE A 95 17.38 -14.00 -6.62
CA ILE A 95 18.04 -12.76 -7.04
C ILE A 95 19.42 -12.68 -6.39
N GLU A 96 20.43 -12.58 -7.23
CA GLU A 96 21.81 -12.52 -6.80
C GLU A 96 22.26 -11.08 -6.52
N ASN A 97 23.25 -10.94 -5.61
CA ASN A 97 23.94 -9.68 -5.34
C ASN A 97 22.99 -8.52 -5.00
N VAL A 98 22.13 -8.71 -4.00
CA VAL A 98 21.21 -7.69 -3.52
C VAL A 98 21.89 -6.82 -2.48
N PHE A 99 21.81 -5.50 -2.67
CA PHE A 99 22.25 -4.49 -1.69
C PHE A 99 21.04 -3.96 -0.95
N CYS A 100 21.15 -3.84 0.37
CA CYS A 100 20.08 -3.39 1.25
C CYS A 100 20.61 -2.53 2.38
N PHE A 101 19.78 -1.64 2.89
CA PHE A 101 20.08 -0.92 4.13
C PHE A 101 19.66 -1.77 5.34
N THR A 102 20.42 -1.68 6.43
CA THR A 102 20.17 -2.45 7.66
C THR A 102 20.03 -1.57 8.89
N THR A 103 19.81 -0.29 8.68
CA THR A 103 19.74 0.71 9.77
C THR A 103 18.36 0.85 10.37
N PHE A 104 17.36 0.16 9.82
CA PHE A 104 15.97 0.27 10.24
C PHE A 104 15.59 -0.88 11.18
N ASP A 105 14.90 -0.53 12.26
CA ASP A 105 14.23 -1.45 13.17
C ASP A 105 12.73 -1.42 12.85
N PHE A 106 12.22 -2.53 12.32
CA PHE A 106 10.81 -2.66 11.94
C PHE A 106 9.89 -3.01 13.13
N SER A 107 10.42 -3.08 14.35
CA SER A 107 9.62 -3.36 15.55
C SER A 107 8.48 -2.36 15.77
N HIS A 108 8.59 -1.15 15.20
CA HIS A 108 7.55 -0.12 15.24
C HIS A 108 6.34 -0.44 14.34
N LEU A 109 6.47 -1.33 13.36
CA LEU A 109 5.36 -1.77 12.50
C LEU A 109 4.49 -2.86 13.15
N LYS A 110 4.46 -2.94 14.48
CA LYS A 110 3.63 -3.92 15.23
C LYS A 110 2.13 -3.77 14.92
N ALA A 111 1.70 -2.56 14.56
CA ALA A 111 0.33 -2.29 14.16
C ALA A 111 -0.10 -3.02 12.87
N VAL A 112 0.85 -3.49 12.05
CA VAL A 112 0.58 -4.34 10.88
C VAL A 112 0.00 -5.71 11.29
N GLY A 113 0.27 -6.17 12.53
CA GLY A 113 -0.27 -7.43 13.07
C GLY A 113 0.51 -8.69 12.67
N VAL A 114 1.56 -8.55 11.86
CA VAL A 114 2.55 -9.59 11.55
C VAL A 114 3.95 -9.00 11.60
N PRO A 115 4.98 -9.78 11.97
CA PRO A 115 6.36 -9.30 11.93
C PRO A 115 6.77 -8.95 10.50
N ILE A 116 7.30 -7.77 10.28
CA ILE A 116 7.95 -7.36 9.03
C ILE A 116 9.46 -7.38 9.25
N HIS A 117 10.17 -8.01 8.32
CA HIS A 117 11.61 -8.26 8.44
C HIS A 117 12.43 -7.51 7.38
N GLY A 118 11.74 -6.84 6.45
CA GLY A 118 12.41 -6.07 5.41
C GLY A 118 11.46 -5.51 4.36
N ILE A 119 12.04 -4.78 3.44
CA ILE A 119 11.37 -4.17 2.29
C ILE A 119 12.11 -4.56 1.02
N ILE A 120 11.38 -5.05 0.02
CA ILE A 120 11.82 -5.11 -1.37
C ILE A 120 11.40 -3.79 -2.00
N GLY A 121 12.34 -2.87 -2.10
CA GLY A 121 12.10 -1.51 -2.60
C GLY A 121 12.61 -1.29 -4.01
N SER A 122 12.37 -0.08 -4.52
CA SER A 122 12.74 0.30 -5.88
C SER A 122 14.24 0.18 -6.18
N THR A 123 15.12 0.26 -5.18
CA THR A 123 16.57 0.01 -5.37
C THR A 123 16.91 -1.44 -5.75
N LEU A 124 15.99 -2.38 -5.57
CA LEU A 124 16.11 -3.73 -6.11
C LEU A 124 15.24 -3.92 -7.35
N LEU A 125 14.01 -3.40 -7.31
CA LEU A 125 13.03 -3.53 -8.40
C LEU A 125 13.50 -2.85 -9.69
N GLU A 126 14.35 -1.83 -9.60
CA GLU A 126 14.94 -1.11 -10.76
C GLU A 126 15.66 -2.01 -11.77
N ARG A 127 16.00 -3.24 -11.37
CA ARG A 127 16.65 -4.22 -12.24
C ARG A 127 15.70 -4.92 -13.20
N PHE A 128 14.38 -4.75 -13.03
CA PHE A 128 13.35 -5.58 -13.65
C PHE A 128 12.25 -4.76 -14.31
N LYS A 129 11.54 -5.41 -15.22
CA LYS A 129 10.17 -5.10 -15.53
C LYS A 129 9.31 -5.84 -14.50
N VAL A 130 8.46 -5.12 -13.78
CA VAL A 130 7.64 -5.63 -12.66
C VAL A 130 6.17 -5.49 -13.01
N ILE A 131 5.39 -6.57 -12.84
CA ILE A 131 3.94 -6.55 -13.01
C ILE A 131 3.31 -6.84 -11.65
N PHE A 132 2.46 -5.94 -11.19
CA PHE A 132 1.64 -6.13 -9.99
C PHE A 132 0.21 -6.45 -10.41
N ASP A 133 -0.25 -7.64 -10.10
CA ASP A 133 -1.65 -8.05 -10.24
C ASP A 133 -2.24 -8.29 -8.86
N TYR A 134 -2.93 -7.29 -8.34
CA TYR A 134 -3.57 -7.36 -7.01
C TYR A 134 -4.72 -8.36 -6.95
N ARG A 135 -5.38 -8.65 -8.07
CA ARG A 135 -6.50 -9.62 -8.13
C ARG A 135 -6.00 -11.05 -8.16
N ALA A 136 -4.97 -11.31 -8.96
CA ALA A 136 -4.31 -12.60 -8.99
C ALA A 136 -3.48 -12.85 -7.72
N GLY A 137 -3.09 -11.79 -7.00
CA GLY A 137 -2.20 -11.86 -5.85
C GLY A 137 -0.77 -12.24 -6.25
N THR A 138 -0.31 -11.72 -7.40
CA THR A 138 1.01 -12.04 -7.95
C THR A 138 1.82 -10.81 -8.32
N ILE A 139 3.14 -10.97 -8.23
CA ILE A 139 4.12 -10.05 -8.77
C ILE A 139 4.96 -10.83 -9.78
N ASP A 140 4.97 -10.38 -11.02
CA ASP A 140 5.86 -10.96 -12.02
C ASP A 140 7.10 -10.09 -12.15
N LEU A 141 8.28 -10.72 -12.08
CA LEU A 141 9.57 -10.09 -12.33
C LEU A 141 10.13 -10.63 -13.65
N SER A 142 10.60 -9.73 -14.51
CA SER A 142 11.21 -10.06 -15.78
C SER A 142 12.50 -9.29 -16.00
N GLU A 143 13.56 -9.99 -16.44
CA GLU A 143 14.79 -9.36 -16.94
C GLU A 143 14.64 -8.87 -18.40
N ASP A 144 13.55 -9.27 -19.08
CA ASP A 144 13.19 -8.70 -20.39
C ASP A 144 12.58 -7.31 -20.19
N THR A 145 13.26 -6.32 -20.74
CA THR A 145 12.96 -4.89 -20.57
C THR A 145 12.54 -4.21 -21.86
N GLU A 146 12.09 -4.99 -22.87
CA GLU A 146 11.51 -4.42 -24.07
C GLU A 146 10.36 -3.46 -23.72
N GLY A 147 10.15 -2.45 -24.57
CA GLY A 147 9.16 -1.40 -24.39
C GLY A 147 7.73 -1.93 -24.17
N LEU A 148 6.90 -1.11 -23.58
CA LEU A 148 5.52 -1.49 -23.25
C LEU A 148 4.57 -1.13 -24.38
N ASP A 149 3.86 -2.13 -24.92
CA ASP A 149 2.76 -1.90 -25.83
C ASP A 149 1.50 -1.48 -25.07
N LYS A 150 0.98 -0.30 -25.40
CA LYS A 150 -0.19 0.25 -24.75
C LYS A 150 -1.47 -0.41 -25.26
N PRO A 151 -2.21 -1.17 -24.43
CA PRO A 151 -3.54 -1.67 -24.80
C PRO A 151 -4.55 -0.51 -24.89
N GLU A 152 -5.68 -0.73 -25.58
CA GLU A 152 -6.70 0.32 -25.83
C GLU A 152 -7.12 1.07 -24.56
N LYS A 153 -7.35 0.34 -23.46
CA LYS A 153 -7.76 0.93 -22.16
C LYS A 153 -6.61 1.25 -21.21
N GLY A 154 -5.35 1.04 -21.62
CA GLY A 154 -4.20 1.28 -20.79
C GLY A 154 -3.80 2.76 -20.74
N ILE A 155 -3.19 3.17 -19.63
CA ILE A 155 -2.57 4.48 -19.43
C ILE A 155 -1.05 4.27 -19.46
N LEU A 156 -0.38 4.70 -20.52
CA LEU A 156 1.07 4.66 -20.61
C LEU A 156 1.65 5.96 -20.07
N LEU A 157 2.58 5.83 -19.12
CA LEU A 157 3.27 6.93 -18.47
C LEU A 157 4.77 6.78 -18.69
N LYS A 158 5.45 7.90 -18.83
CA LYS A 158 6.90 7.98 -18.62
C LYS A 158 7.14 8.37 -17.17
N PHE A 159 8.21 7.86 -16.58
CA PHE A 159 8.62 8.27 -15.26
C PHE A 159 10.12 8.59 -15.22
N ARG A 160 10.56 9.21 -14.18
CA ARG A 160 11.97 9.28 -13.79
C ARG A 160 12.16 8.66 -12.42
N ASN A 161 13.34 8.20 -12.13
CA ASN A 161 13.67 7.64 -10.84
C ASN A 161 13.92 8.73 -9.80
N HIS A 162 13.35 8.55 -8.60
CA HIS A 162 13.65 9.42 -7.46
C HIS A 162 15.13 9.27 -7.06
N PRO A 163 15.89 10.39 -6.85
CA PRO A 163 17.35 10.35 -6.72
C PRO A 163 17.88 9.62 -5.49
N VAL A 164 17.03 9.34 -4.49
CA VAL A 164 17.44 8.72 -3.22
C VAL A 164 17.11 7.22 -3.18
N ASN A 165 15.94 6.82 -3.66
CA ASN A 165 15.42 5.47 -3.49
C ASN A 165 14.96 4.81 -4.79
N ASN A 166 15.18 5.47 -5.95
CA ASN A 166 14.80 5.00 -7.29
C ASN A 166 13.30 4.74 -7.48
N ALA A 167 12.45 5.28 -6.60
CA ALA A 167 11.00 5.18 -6.76
C ALA A 167 10.53 5.87 -8.05
N PRO A 168 9.54 5.31 -8.78
CA PRO A 168 9.03 5.92 -10.02
C PRO A 168 8.30 7.23 -9.72
N LEU A 169 8.70 8.31 -10.38
CA LEU A 169 8.05 9.62 -10.33
C LEU A 169 7.35 9.90 -11.64
N VAL A 170 6.04 10.11 -11.59
CA VAL A 170 5.18 10.40 -12.75
C VAL A 170 4.65 11.82 -12.68
N GLU A 171 4.44 12.44 -13.85
CA GLU A 171 3.74 13.72 -13.93
C GLU A 171 2.23 13.51 -13.86
N MET A 172 1.54 14.30 -13.05
CA MET A 172 0.09 14.33 -12.94
C MET A 172 -0.42 15.75 -12.72
N GLU A 173 -1.71 15.97 -12.93
CA GLU A 173 -2.37 17.23 -12.60
C GLU A 173 -3.36 17.02 -11.46
N ILE A 174 -3.36 17.92 -10.48
CA ILE A 174 -4.34 17.97 -9.38
C ILE A 174 -5.06 19.32 -9.46
N ASN A 175 -6.36 19.31 -9.76
CA ASN A 175 -7.15 20.53 -9.95
C ASN A 175 -6.51 21.51 -10.96
N GLY A 176 -5.88 20.99 -12.03
CA GLY A 176 -5.20 21.79 -13.06
C GLY A 176 -3.79 22.25 -12.70
N LYS A 177 -3.24 21.90 -11.53
CA LYS A 177 -1.85 22.15 -11.16
C LYS A 177 -1.03 20.92 -11.47
N THR A 178 -0.01 21.06 -12.32
CA THR A 178 0.95 19.98 -12.62
C THR A 178 1.85 19.75 -11.43
N VAL A 179 2.00 18.50 -11.03
CA VAL A 179 2.87 18.04 -9.95
C VAL A 179 3.55 16.75 -10.38
N GLU A 180 4.68 16.46 -9.75
CA GLU A 180 5.32 15.17 -9.85
C GLU A 180 4.95 14.33 -8.63
N ALA A 181 4.53 13.08 -8.84
CA ALA A 181 4.07 12.19 -7.81
C ALA A 181 4.84 10.86 -7.82
N MET A 182 5.17 10.34 -6.65
CA MET A 182 5.79 9.04 -6.46
C MET A 182 4.73 7.95 -6.53
N ILE A 183 5.02 6.87 -7.23
CA ILE A 183 4.23 5.64 -7.22
C ILE A 183 4.69 4.79 -6.04
N ASP A 184 3.79 4.61 -5.06
CA ASP A 184 4.13 4.08 -3.75
C ASP A 184 3.15 2.97 -3.33
N THR A 185 3.53 1.71 -3.59
CA THR A 185 2.70 0.55 -3.22
C THR A 185 2.67 0.28 -1.70
N GLY A 186 3.54 0.91 -0.93
CA GLY A 186 3.56 0.88 0.53
C GLY A 186 2.61 1.87 1.19
N GLN A 187 2.08 2.85 0.44
CA GLN A 187 1.16 3.88 0.93
C GLN A 187 -0.31 3.40 0.80
N PRO A 188 -1.15 3.43 1.89
CA PRO A 188 -2.53 2.97 1.82
C PRO A 188 -3.47 3.87 1.01
N TYR A 189 -3.40 5.19 1.21
CA TYR A 189 -4.36 6.12 0.61
C TYR A 189 -4.20 6.26 -0.90
N PRO A 190 -5.28 6.55 -1.66
CA PRO A 190 -5.21 6.72 -3.11
C PRO A 190 -4.22 7.80 -3.53
N LEU A 191 -4.17 8.90 -2.78
CA LEU A 191 -3.24 10.01 -2.97
C LEU A 191 -2.91 10.61 -1.61
N VAL A 192 -1.63 10.84 -1.35
CA VAL A 192 -1.18 11.62 -0.20
C VAL A 192 -0.48 12.87 -0.69
N LEU A 193 -0.80 13.99 -0.08
CA LEU A 193 -0.21 15.29 -0.35
C LEU A 193 0.52 15.80 0.90
N PRO A 194 1.65 16.50 0.77
CA PRO A 194 2.28 17.16 1.90
C PRO A 194 1.32 18.13 2.57
N ILE A 195 1.24 18.08 3.91
CA ILE A 195 0.25 18.86 4.68
C ILE A 195 0.42 20.37 4.48
N GLU A 196 1.63 20.84 4.28
CA GLU A 196 1.95 22.24 4.01
C GLU A 196 1.36 22.73 2.67
N THR A 197 0.96 21.81 1.78
CA THR A 197 0.30 22.18 0.52
C THR A 197 -1.20 22.41 0.70
N PHE A 198 -1.80 22.02 1.82
CA PHE A 198 -3.26 22.12 2.05
C PHE A 198 -3.75 23.57 1.90
N GLU A 199 -3.04 24.53 2.47
CA GLU A 199 -3.40 25.95 2.40
C GLU A 199 -3.25 26.55 1.00
N GLN A 200 -2.53 25.89 0.08
CA GLN A 200 -2.38 26.32 -1.30
C GLN A 200 -3.63 26.02 -2.14
N TYR A 201 -4.54 25.20 -1.61
CA TYR A 201 -5.85 24.92 -2.18
C TYR A 201 -6.89 25.78 -1.51
N GLY A 202 -7.82 26.36 -2.29
CA GLY A 202 -8.95 27.13 -1.76
C GLY A 202 -10.09 26.20 -1.32
N ALA A 203 -11.01 26.72 -0.52
CA ALA A 203 -12.22 25.97 -0.14
C ALA A 203 -13.02 25.45 -1.34
N GLY A 204 -12.94 26.13 -2.50
CA GLY A 204 -13.55 25.71 -3.76
C GLY A 204 -12.83 24.58 -4.48
N ASP A 205 -11.64 24.15 -4.04
CA ASP A 205 -10.88 23.06 -4.67
C ASP A 205 -11.28 21.66 -4.16
N PHE A 206 -12.07 21.61 -3.08
CA PHE A 206 -12.53 20.37 -2.48
C PHE A 206 -14.04 20.17 -2.59
N ASN A 207 -14.47 18.92 -2.83
CA ASN A 207 -15.87 18.50 -2.74
C ASN A 207 -16.22 17.91 -1.36
N GLY A 208 -15.39 18.13 -0.36
CA GLY A 208 -15.52 17.68 1.02
C GLY A 208 -14.17 17.63 1.67
N CYS A 209 -14.13 17.88 2.98
CA CYS A 209 -12.93 17.85 3.77
C CYS A 209 -13.25 17.53 5.23
N LEU A 210 -12.41 16.69 5.85
CA LEU A 210 -12.40 16.40 7.29
C LEU A 210 -11.02 16.69 7.86
N LYS A 211 -10.98 17.10 9.11
CA LYS A 211 -9.76 17.15 9.91
C LYS A 211 -9.78 16.00 10.92
N SER A 212 -8.63 15.47 11.28
CA SER A 212 -8.53 14.53 12.39
C SER A 212 -8.10 15.23 13.68
N VAL A 213 -8.38 14.57 14.79
CA VAL A 213 -7.69 14.75 16.08
C VAL A 213 -6.78 13.54 16.24
N GLY A 214 -5.49 13.77 16.40
CA GLY A 214 -4.47 12.74 16.31
C GLY A 214 -4.23 12.28 14.86
N LEU A 215 -3.34 11.31 14.68
CA LEU A 215 -2.85 10.89 13.38
C LEU A 215 -3.65 9.73 12.80
N MET A 216 -4.24 9.93 11.65
CA MET A 216 -4.87 8.87 10.86
C MET A 216 -3.84 8.13 10.00
N GLU A 217 -2.75 8.78 9.69
CA GLU A 217 -1.56 8.24 9.06
C GLU A 217 -0.33 8.94 9.65
N LYS A 218 0.73 8.18 9.91
CA LYS A 218 1.91 8.65 10.63
C LYS A 218 3.19 8.27 9.90
N TRP A 219 4.04 9.25 9.69
CA TRP A 219 5.39 9.05 9.14
C TRP A 219 6.45 9.32 10.22
N PRO A 220 7.67 8.81 10.05
CA PRO A 220 8.78 9.13 10.95
C PRO A 220 9.03 10.64 11.02
N ASN A 221 9.22 11.16 12.24
CA ASN A 221 9.48 12.59 12.52
C ASN A 221 8.33 13.55 12.18
N THR A 222 7.09 13.06 12.15
CA THR A 222 5.88 13.87 12.07
C THR A 222 5.87 14.96 13.15
N LYS A 223 5.56 16.19 12.78
CA LYS A 223 5.56 17.38 13.66
C LYS A 223 4.17 17.85 14.02
N VAL A 224 3.19 17.54 13.20
CA VAL A 224 1.79 17.85 13.46
C VAL A 224 1.07 16.62 14.02
N ASP A 225 -0.01 16.85 14.74
CA ASP A 225 -0.83 15.83 15.40
C ASP A 225 -2.23 15.72 14.76
N TYR A 226 -2.33 15.97 13.45
CA TYR A 226 -3.56 15.86 12.67
C TYR A 226 -3.25 15.58 11.20
N ASN A 227 -4.29 15.11 10.50
CA ASN A 227 -4.33 14.99 9.04
C ASN A 227 -5.58 15.70 8.51
N TYR A 228 -5.58 16.02 7.21
CA TYR A 228 -6.83 16.33 6.49
C TYR A 228 -7.12 15.20 5.50
N LEU A 229 -8.40 14.86 5.38
CA LEU A 229 -8.92 13.97 4.32
C LEU A 229 -9.85 14.80 3.45
N ALA A 230 -9.60 14.86 2.16
CA ALA A 230 -10.37 15.70 1.26
C ALA A 230 -10.63 15.02 -0.09
N ARG A 231 -11.66 15.50 -0.82
CA ARG A 231 -11.86 15.14 -2.22
C ARG A 231 -11.45 16.29 -3.10
N VAL A 232 -10.36 16.14 -3.85
CA VAL A 232 -10.01 17.07 -4.93
C VAL A 232 -10.96 16.87 -6.11
N LYS A 233 -11.28 17.95 -6.83
CA LYS A 233 -12.27 17.89 -7.92
C LYS A 233 -11.87 16.94 -9.01
N GLN A 234 -10.58 16.93 -9.38
CA GLN A 234 -10.05 16.03 -10.39
C GLN A 234 -8.55 15.80 -10.23
N VAL A 235 -8.16 14.60 -10.63
CA VAL A 235 -6.78 14.22 -10.88
C VAL A 235 -6.69 13.79 -12.35
N ARG A 236 -5.62 14.20 -13.07
CA ARG A 236 -5.34 13.76 -14.44
C ARG A 236 -3.97 13.10 -14.49
N MET A 237 -3.89 11.95 -15.15
CA MET A 237 -2.66 11.19 -15.30
C MET A 237 -2.67 10.46 -16.65
N GLY A 238 -1.63 10.64 -17.45
CA GLY A 238 -1.47 9.99 -18.76
C GLY A 238 -2.66 10.19 -19.73
N GLY A 239 -3.34 11.36 -19.67
CA GLY A 239 -4.51 11.68 -20.48
C GLY A 239 -5.85 11.20 -19.90
N SER A 240 -5.85 10.39 -18.85
CA SER A 240 -7.06 9.97 -18.13
C SER A 240 -7.41 10.95 -17.03
N THR A 241 -8.73 11.13 -16.78
CA THR A 241 -9.25 12.03 -15.75
C THR A 241 -10.04 11.24 -14.72
N PHE A 242 -9.70 11.45 -13.45
CA PHE A 242 -10.33 10.84 -12.29
C PHE A 242 -11.01 11.95 -11.48
N PRO A 243 -12.35 12.06 -11.55
CA PRO A 243 -13.08 13.09 -10.82
C PRO A 243 -13.23 12.72 -9.35
N ASN A 244 -13.43 13.74 -8.51
CA ASN A 244 -13.80 13.57 -7.11
C ASN A 244 -12.83 12.68 -6.32
N PHE A 245 -11.52 12.87 -6.56
CA PHE A 245 -10.47 11.98 -6.11
C PHE A 245 -10.14 12.18 -4.63
N LEU A 246 -10.10 11.08 -3.88
CA LEU A 246 -9.78 11.11 -2.45
C LEU A 246 -8.29 11.35 -2.23
N CYS A 247 -7.96 12.27 -1.34
CA CYS A 247 -6.58 12.52 -0.92
C CYS A 247 -6.48 12.76 0.60
N LEU A 248 -5.37 12.29 1.16
CA LEU A 248 -4.94 12.59 2.52
C LEU A 248 -3.88 13.70 2.46
N PHE A 249 -3.92 14.65 3.39
CA PHE A 249 -2.81 15.57 3.62
C PHE A 249 -2.10 15.14 4.90
N GLY A 250 -0.81 14.86 4.80
CA GLY A 250 0.03 14.36 5.88
C GLY A 250 1.37 15.07 6.00
N ASP A 251 1.95 15.06 7.19
CA ASP A 251 3.27 15.61 7.48
C ASP A 251 4.35 14.61 7.02
N LEU A 252 4.66 14.66 5.74
CA LEU A 252 5.60 13.75 5.09
C LEU A 252 7.05 14.07 5.48
N PRO A 253 7.93 13.06 5.60
CA PRO A 253 9.37 13.30 5.73
C PRO A 253 9.90 14.16 4.58
N LYS A 254 10.86 15.02 4.82
CA LYS A 254 11.42 15.93 3.80
C LYS A 254 11.86 15.22 2.52
N VAL A 255 12.39 14.01 2.64
CA VAL A 255 12.83 13.21 1.48
C VAL A 255 11.65 12.69 0.65
N LEU A 256 10.43 12.68 1.21
CA LEU A 256 9.17 12.27 0.58
C LEU A 256 8.18 13.44 0.50
N SER A 257 8.63 14.70 0.63
CA SER A 257 7.74 15.88 0.60
C SER A 257 7.25 16.18 -0.81
N MET A 258 6.54 15.19 -1.38
CA MET A 258 5.90 15.23 -2.69
C MET A 258 4.61 14.38 -2.66
N PRO A 259 3.70 14.53 -3.62
CA PRO A 259 2.55 13.65 -3.76
C PRO A 259 2.94 12.16 -3.86
N LEU A 260 2.20 11.28 -3.16
CA LEU A 260 2.36 9.83 -3.21
C LEU A 260 1.06 9.22 -3.75
N VAL A 261 1.14 8.41 -4.81
CA VAL A 261 0.01 7.64 -5.35
C VAL A 261 0.07 6.25 -4.75
N GLY A 262 -0.93 5.89 -3.96
CA GLY A 262 -0.86 4.71 -3.12
C GLY A 262 -1.75 3.54 -3.54
N SER A 263 -1.68 2.48 -2.75
CA SER A 263 -2.23 1.15 -3.04
C SER A 263 -3.75 1.11 -3.18
N ASP A 264 -4.51 1.97 -2.48
CA ASP A 264 -5.97 2.02 -2.67
C ASP A 264 -6.37 2.43 -4.10
N PHE A 265 -5.55 3.24 -4.77
CA PHE A 265 -5.74 3.53 -6.19
C PHE A 265 -5.08 2.46 -7.07
N LEU A 266 -3.84 2.13 -6.81
CA LEU A 266 -3.04 1.23 -7.64
C LEU A 266 -3.65 -0.19 -7.72
N SER A 267 -4.25 -0.67 -6.64
CA SER A 267 -4.87 -2.01 -6.59
C SER A 267 -6.08 -2.21 -7.51
N GLN A 268 -6.60 -1.13 -8.08
CA GLN A 268 -7.71 -1.17 -9.04
C GLN A 268 -7.25 -1.44 -10.47
N PHE A 269 -5.93 -1.60 -10.66
CA PHE A 269 -5.28 -1.81 -11.95
C PHE A 269 -4.33 -2.99 -11.90
N ILE A 270 -3.99 -3.50 -13.08
CA ILE A 270 -2.72 -4.20 -13.29
C ILE A 270 -1.68 -3.12 -13.57
N ILE A 271 -0.60 -3.12 -12.79
CA ILE A 271 0.47 -2.12 -12.89
C ILE A 271 1.70 -2.79 -13.49
N VAL A 272 2.21 -2.28 -14.59
CA VAL A 272 3.47 -2.72 -15.18
C VAL A 272 4.47 -1.57 -15.06
N ILE A 273 5.57 -1.80 -14.37
CA ILE A 273 6.67 -0.83 -14.25
C ILE A 273 7.90 -1.44 -14.94
N ASN A 274 8.26 -0.88 -16.09
CA ASN A 274 9.50 -1.21 -16.78
C ASN A 274 10.58 -0.21 -16.33
N TYR A 275 11.25 -0.53 -15.22
CA TYR A 275 12.25 0.37 -14.66
C TYR A 275 13.40 0.70 -15.61
N PRO A 276 14.03 -0.27 -16.29
CA PRO A 276 15.10 0.03 -17.24
C PRO A 276 14.66 0.83 -18.46
N GLY A 277 13.36 0.82 -18.79
CA GLY A 277 12.78 1.58 -19.90
C GLY A 277 12.16 2.91 -19.49
N ASP A 278 12.13 3.25 -18.19
CA ASP A 278 11.47 4.45 -17.65
C ASP A 278 10.01 4.58 -18.08
N GLU A 279 9.29 3.45 -18.19
CA GLU A 279 7.92 3.36 -18.66
C GLU A 279 7.04 2.61 -17.66
N MET A 280 5.83 3.12 -17.45
CA MET A 280 4.82 2.50 -16.63
C MET A 280 3.51 2.39 -17.41
N LEU A 281 2.86 1.23 -17.31
CA LEU A 281 1.55 1.00 -17.89
C LEU A 281 0.56 0.66 -16.78
N VAL A 282 -0.55 1.37 -16.75
CA VAL A 282 -1.65 1.21 -15.79
C VAL A 282 -2.86 0.71 -16.56
N ILE A 283 -3.27 -0.54 -16.32
CA ILE A 283 -4.36 -1.21 -17.04
C ILE A 283 -5.54 -1.38 -16.09
N PRO A 284 -6.69 -0.71 -16.33
CA PRO A 284 -7.87 -0.87 -15.49
C PRO A 284 -8.32 -2.34 -15.41
N ASN A 285 -8.66 -2.81 -14.22
CA ASN A 285 -9.34 -4.09 -14.06
C ASN A 285 -10.71 -4.06 -14.77
N GLU A 286 -11.25 -5.22 -15.17
CA GLU A 286 -12.52 -5.30 -15.90
C GLU A 286 -13.71 -4.62 -15.19
N ASP A 287 -13.72 -4.72 -13.86
CA ASP A 287 -14.72 -4.13 -12.98
C ASP A 287 -14.21 -2.83 -12.30
N PHE A 288 -13.33 -2.10 -13.01
CA PHE A 288 -12.78 -0.86 -12.49
C PHE A 288 -13.88 0.13 -12.12
N TYR A 289 -13.87 0.55 -10.86
CA TYR A 289 -14.55 1.73 -10.37
C TYR A 289 -13.67 2.38 -9.31
N LEU A 290 -13.67 3.69 -9.26
CA LEU A 290 -12.87 4.40 -8.25
C LEU A 290 -13.48 4.15 -6.87
N LYS A 291 -12.91 3.20 -6.12
CA LYS A 291 -13.37 2.84 -4.78
C LYS A 291 -12.84 3.83 -3.76
N ASP A 292 -13.72 4.35 -2.95
CA ASP A 292 -13.37 5.18 -1.80
C ASP A 292 -13.53 4.40 -0.51
N ASN A 293 -12.49 4.28 0.28
CA ASN A 293 -12.54 3.64 1.61
C ASN A 293 -13.03 4.61 2.70
N LEU A 294 -14.20 5.22 2.46
CA LEU A 294 -14.79 6.17 3.41
C LEU A 294 -15.88 5.57 4.31
N PHE A 295 -16.27 4.31 4.06
CA PHE A 295 -17.21 3.60 4.92
C PHE A 295 -16.49 3.08 6.15
N SER A 296 -16.50 3.87 7.24
CA SER A 296 -15.62 3.68 8.38
C SER A 296 -16.29 4.07 9.70
N ILE A 297 -15.72 3.64 10.79
CA ILE A 297 -15.97 4.21 12.12
C ILE A 297 -15.13 5.45 12.40
N GLY A 298 -14.17 5.76 11.54
CA GLY A 298 -13.35 6.98 11.59
C GLY A 298 -12.28 7.00 12.68
N MET A 299 -11.62 5.88 12.93
CA MET A 299 -10.62 5.73 13.98
C MET A 299 -9.39 5.00 13.43
N ASN A 300 -8.20 5.48 13.79
CA ASN A 300 -6.92 4.80 13.59
C ASN A 300 -6.36 4.27 14.90
N LEU A 301 -5.61 3.16 14.82
CA LEU A 301 -5.06 2.45 15.96
C LEU A 301 -3.55 2.30 15.83
N ASP A 302 -2.87 2.37 16.95
CA ASP A 302 -1.45 2.05 17.09
C ASP A 302 -1.21 1.07 18.25
N VAL A 303 -0.01 0.56 18.35
CA VAL A 303 0.43 -0.33 19.41
C VAL A 303 1.43 0.41 20.30
N SER A 304 1.06 0.66 21.56
CA SER A 304 1.94 1.30 22.53
C SER A 304 3.21 0.48 22.79
N GLU A 305 4.21 1.09 23.41
CA GLU A 305 5.43 0.40 23.86
C GLU A 305 5.15 -0.82 24.76
N LYS A 306 4.03 -0.79 25.50
CA LYS A 306 3.58 -1.89 26.36
C LYS A 306 2.82 -2.99 25.61
N GLY A 307 2.66 -2.86 24.28
CA GLY A 307 1.91 -3.80 23.43
C GLY A 307 0.39 -3.65 23.56
N GLU A 308 -0.10 -2.53 24.09
CA GLU A 308 -1.53 -2.23 24.20
C GLU A 308 -2.02 -1.56 22.91
N ILE A 309 -3.23 -1.87 22.48
CA ILE A 309 -3.87 -1.23 21.33
C ILE A 309 -4.46 0.10 21.79
N VAL A 310 -4.03 1.19 21.18
CA VAL A 310 -4.45 2.55 21.52
C VAL A 310 -5.03 3.27 20.31
N VAL A 311 -5.94 4.19 20.57
CA VAL A 311 -6.49 5.08 19.54
C VAL A 311 -5.46 6.16 19.24
N GLU A 312 -4.96 6.20 17.99
CA GLU A 312 -3.95 7.16 17.53
C GLU A 312 -4.58 8.38 16.84
N GLY A 313 -5.70 8.18 16.15
CA GLY A 313 -6.39 9.25 15.46
C GLY A 313 -7.88 9.00 15.30
N ILE A 314 -8.64 10.11 15.15
CA ILE A 314 -10.09 10.09 14.98
C ILE A 314 -10.47 11.19 13.99
N TRP A 315 -11.25 10.83 12.94
CA TRP A 315 -11.85 11.83 12.05
C TRP A 315 -12.97 12.58 12.74
N GLU A 316 -13.01 13.90 12.58
CA GLU A 316 -14.15 14.74 12.98
C GLU A 316 -15.45 14.21 12.37
N LYS A 317 -16.55 14.34 13.11
CA LYS A 317 -17.90 13.92 12.72
C LYS A 317 -18.10 12.41 12.53
N SER A 318 -17.05 11.61 12.77
CA SER A 318 -17.12 10.15 12.65
C SER A 318 -17.96 9.49 13.74
N PRO A 319 -18.35 8.22 13.56
CA PRO A 319 -18.97 7.41 14.62
C PRO A 319 -18.14 7.34 15.89
N ALA A 320 -16.81 7.22 15.78
CA ALA A 320 -15.91 7.15 16.94
C ALA A 320 -15.92 8.46 17.74
N GLU A 321 -15.85 9.62 17.06
CA GLU A 321 -15.94 10.92 17.74
C GLU A 321 -17.28 11.11 18.42
N LYS A 322 -18.41 10.85 17.70
CA LYS A 322 -19.77 10.94 18.24
C LYS A 322 -19.98 10.05 19.46
N ALA A 323 -19.33 8.91 19.49
CA ALA A 323 -19.35 8.01 20.64
C ALA A 323 -18.46 8.50 21.80
N GLY A 324 -17.72 9.60 21.64
CA GLY A 324 -16.86 10.20 22.67
C GLY A 324 -15.60 9.36 22.95
N ILE A 325 -15.10 8.62 21.96
CA ILE A 325 -13.78 8.00 21.97
C ILE A 325 -12.75 9.12 21.79
N LYS A 326 -11.60 8.98 22.41
CA LYS A 326 -10.53 9.99 22.37
C LYS A 326 -9.20 9.35 21.98
N VAL A 327 -8.33 10.14 21.38
CA VAL A 327 -6.93 9.77 21.16
C VAL A 327 -6.30 9.43 22.51
N GLY A 328 -5.55 8.34 22.56
CA GLY A 328 -4.97 7.76 23.75
C GLY A 328 -5.88 6.79 24.53
N ASP A 329 -7.17 6.66 24.17
CA ASP A 329 -8.02 5.61 24.74
C ASP A 329 -7.47 4.25 24.36
N ARG A 330 -7.48 3.30 25.31
CA ARG A 330 -6.99 1.95 25.11
C ARG A 330 -8.14 1.01 24.79
N ILE A 331 -8.03 0.27 23.68
CA ILE A 331 -8.97 -0.79 23.34
C ILE A 331 -8.64 -2.03 24.18
N VAL A 332 -9.62 -2.55 24.90
CA VAL A 332 -9.47 -3.76 25.74
C VAL A 332 -10.22 -4.97 25.20
N PHE A 333 -11.34 -4.74 24.54
CA PHE A 333 -12.10 -5.79 23.84
C PHE A 333 -12.55 -5.28 22.47
N PHE A 334 -12.58 -6.20 21.52
CA PHE A 334 -13.12 -6.03 20.18
C PHE A 334 -14.04 -7.20 19.86
N ASN A 335 -15.33 -6.92 19.56
CA ASN A 335 -16.36 -7.93 19.34
C ASN A 335 -16.32 -9.07 20.40
N SER A 336 -16.24 -8.67 21.68
CA SER A 336 -16.16 -9.55 22.86
C SER A 336 -14.87 -10.39 22.96
N LYS A 337 -13.89 -10.21 22.09
CA LYS A 337 -12.56 -10.81 22.18
C LYS A 337 -11.58 -9.82 22.80
N LYS A 338 -10.69 -10.31 23.68
CA LYS A 338 -9.67 -9.47 24.30
C LYS A 338 -8.72 -8.89 23.24
N ALA A 339 -8.59 -7.57 23.22
CA ALA A 339 -7.69 -6.88 22.32
C ALA A 339 -6.23 -7.18 22.64
N GLY A 340 -5.42 -7.36 21.61
CA GLY A 340 -3.99 -7.66 21.70
C GLY A 340 -3.40 -7.92 20.33
N LEU A 341 -2.07 -8.00 20.24
CA LEU A 341 -1.36 -8.20 18.96
C LEU A 341 -1.89 -9.38 18.15
N GLY A 342 -2.25 -10.50 18.80
CA GLY A 342 -2.81 -11.70 18.12
C GLY A 342 -4.16 -11.48 17.44
N TYR A 343 -4.89 -10.42 17.80
CA TYR A 343 -6.21 -10.08 17.23
C TYR A 343 -6.18 -8.79 16.41
N LEU A 344 -5.08 -8.07 16.39
CA LEU A 344 -4.99 -6.77 15.73
C LEU A 344 -5.28 -6.88 14.23
N LEU A 345 -4.76 -7.91 13.56
CA LEU A 345 -5.01 -8.16 12.14
C LEU A 345 -6.50 -8.44 11.85
N GLU A 346 -7.19 -9.23 12.71
CA GLU A 346 -8.65 -9.46 12.57
C GLU A 346 -9.41 -8.15 12.75
N PHE A 347 -8.99 -7.32 13.70
CA PHE A 347 -9.60 -6.02 13.95
C PHE A 347 -9.42 -5.10 12.74
N GLN A 348 -8.21 -4.97 12.22
CA GLN A 348 -7.93 -4.16 11.03
C GLN A 348 -8.74 -4.66 9.81
N LYS A 349 -8.80 -5.98 9.57
CA LYS A 349 -9.66 -6.54 8.52
C LYS A 349 -11.12 -6.16 8.71
N ALA A 350 -11.64 -6.23 9.94
CA ALA A 350 -13.02 -5.84 10.21
C ALA A 350 -13.25 -4.33 10.01
N LEU A 351 -12.24 -3.48 10.29
CA LEU A 351 -12.32 -2.05 10.00
C LEU A 351 -12.40 -1.78 8.49
N MET A 352 -11.71 -2.56 7.67
CA MET A 352 -11.63 -2.39 6.21
C MET A 352 -12.74 -3.13 5.43
N ASP A 353 -13.40 -4.11 6.04
CA ASP A 353 -14.45 -4.92 5.40
C ASP A 353 -15.78 -4.18 5.38
N ASP A 354 -16.20 -3.68 4.22
CA ASP A 354 -17.44 -2.94 4.03
C ASP A 354 -18.71 -3.78 4.27
N THR A 355 -18.61 -5.10 4.34
CA THR A 355 -19.74 -5.99 4.70
C THR A 355 -20.04 -5.95 6.20
N ILE A 356 -19.04 -5.65 7.03
CA ILE A 356 -19.16 -5.49 8.47
C ILE A 356 -19.65 -4.07 8.77
N LYS A 357 -20.92 -3.94 9.14
CA LYS A 357 -21.55 -2.64 9.42
C LYS A 357 -21.37 -2.18 10.86
N ILE A 358 -21.29 -3.10 11.80
CA ILE A 358 -21.29 -2.82 13.24
C ILE A 358 -20.05 -3.39 13.89
N ILE A 359 -19.41 -2.59 14.73
CA ILE A 359 -18.23 -2.94 15.50
C ILE A 359 -18.49 -2.65 16.97
N SER A 360 -18.29 -3.62 17.84
CA SER A 360 -18.38 -3.46 19.28
C SER A 360 -16.99 -3.40 19.88
N ILE A 361 -16.73 -2.38 20.69
CA ILE A 361 -15.45 -2.20 21.39
C ILE A 361 -15.67 -1.87 22.87
N GLU A 362 -14.74 -2.29 23.70
CA GLU A 362 -14.61 -1.76 25.04
C GLU A 362 -13.29 -0.98 25.15
N VAL A 363 -13.40 0.25 25.62
CA VAL A 363 -12.26 1.15 25.72
C VAL A 363 -12.06 1.60 27.17
N ILE A 364 -10.82 1.84 27.55
CA ILE A 364 -10.47 2.52 28.78
C ILE A 364 -9.91 3.90 28.44
N GLY A 365 -10.65 4.94 28.85
CA GLY A 365 -10.23 6.33 28.74
C GLY A 365 -10.39 7.04 30.08
N ALA A 366 -9.41 7.89 30.47
CA ALA A 366 -9.38 8.58 31.77
C ALA A 366 -9.64 7.64 32.98
N GLY A 367 -9.17 6.40 32.92
CA GLY A 367 -9.33 5.39 33.98
C GLY A 367 -10.72 4.74 34.07
N LYS A 368 -11.63 5.03 33.14
CA LYS A 368 -12.99 4.46 33.11
C LYS A 368 -13.16 3.56 31.89
N MET A 369 -13.77 2.40 32.12
CA MET A 369 -14.15 1.50 31.03
C MET A 369 -15.50 1.90 30.46
N LYS A 370 -15.61 1.85 29.13
CA LYS A 370 -16.80 2.16 28.36
C LYS A 370 -16.99 1.11 27.28
N SER A 371 -18.18 0.53 27.20
CA SER A 371 -18.58 -0.31 26.06
C SER A 371 -19.29 0.55 25.01
N VAL A 372 -18.90 0.40 23.76
CA VAL A 372 -19.41 1.20 22.65
C VAL A 372 -19.72 0.27 21.47
N VAL A 373 -20.89 0.51 20.86
CA VAL A 373 -21.27 -0.10 19.58
C VAL A 373 -21.20 0.99 18.52
N LEU A 374 -20.38 0.78 17.52
CA LEU A 374 -20.12 1.73 16.43
C LEU A 374 -20.70 1.19 15.14
N GLU A 375 -21.54 1.96 14.49
CA GLU A 375 -22.00 1.70 13.13
C GLU A 375 -21.11 2.44 12.14
N LYS A 376 -20.57 1.73 11.15
CA LYS A 376 -19.83 2.37 10.07
C LYS A 376 -20.73 3.27 9.24
N THR A 377 -20.23 4.41 8.86
CA THR A 377 -20.89 5.36 7.96
C THR A 377 -19.93 5.86 6.90
N LEU A 378 -20.46 6.36 5.80
CA LEU A 378 -19.66 7.20 4.91
C LEU A 378 -19.26 8.46 5.68
N LEU A 379 -17.99 8.81 5.63
CA LEU A 379 -17.45 9.95 6.38
C LEU A 379 -17.83 11.29 5.73
N PHE A 380 -17.94 11.36 4.38
CA PHE A 380 -18.50 12.48 3.60
C PHE A 380 -18.81 12.12 2.14
#